data_2016be02b4a498236086ab486c6cc024
#
_entry.id   2016be02b4a498236086ab486c6cc024
#
_cell.length_a   1.000
_cell.length_b   1.000
_cell.length_c   1.000
_cell.angle_alpha   90.00
_cell.angle_beta   90.00
_cell.angle_gamma   90.00
#
_symmetry.space_group_name_H-M   'P 1'
#
loop_
_entity.id
_entity.type
_entity.pdbx_description
1 polymer ?
#
loop_
_entity_poly.entity_id
_entity_poly.type
_entity_poly.pdbx_seq_one_letter_code
_entity_poly.pdbx_strand_id
1 'polypeptide(L)'
;NDGVMTTPAGETSAQIEVTLTPSASDLEYVTTYMVPLQAEAQTEGIVVKDEAEYVDFLVSRIGSKKIRNICYFEVNDCNPLNAIEYILDGQPFFDAVVLFAGNINWDASKQKVYMNANPNVQALLDNSEELLQPLRKKGIKVLLDILGNHDQAGIAGLSDWGCEQFGKELAQICLDYKLDGIGFDDEYSRYYGSGKWFAGPSSQQAARLCYETKK
;
A
#
# COMPACT_ATOMS: atom_id res chain seq x y z
N ASN A 1 5.58 -32.53 -0.81
CA ASN A 1 4.97 -32.07 -2.05
C ASN A 1 6.06 -32.02 -3.12
N ASP A 2 5.90 -32.79 -4.17
CA ASP A 2 6.85 -32.96 -5.28
C ASP A 2 6.62 -31.96 -6.42
N GLY A 3 5.87 -30.89 -6.15
CA GLY A 3 5.53 -29.84 -7.12
C GLY A 3 4.33 -30.20 -8.01
N VAL A 4 3.66 -31.32 -7.77
CA VAL A 4 2.49 -31.71 -8.56
C VAL A 4 1.21 -31.16 -7.91
N MET A 5 0.42 -30.43 -8.69
CA MET A 5 -0.93 -29.99 -8.33
C MET A 5 -1.95 -30.88 -9.06
N THR A 6 -2.83 -31.49 -8.31
CA THR A 6 -3.89 -32.34 -8.88
C THR A 6 -5.25 -31.69 -8.65
N THR A 7 -5.99 -31.46 -9.74
CA THR A 7 -7.39 -31.01 -9.66
C THR A 7 -8.27 -32.25 -9.61
N PRO A 8 -9.05 -32.48 -8.53
CA PRO A 8 -9.95 -33.62 -8.43
C PRO A 8 -11.01 -33.63 -9.54
N ALA A 9 -11.49 -34.82 -9.91
CA ALA A 9 -12.54 -34.92 -10.91
C ALA A 9 -13.82 -34.22 -10.48
N GLY A 10 -14.31 -33.31 -11.34
CA GLY A 10 -15.47 -32.48 -11.07
C GLY A 10 -15.15 -31.10 -10.44
N GLU A 11 -13.91 -30.86 -10.03
CA GLU A 11 -13.48 -29.55 -9.54
C GLU A 11 -12.91 -28.70 -10.67
N THR A 12 -13.00 -27.39 -10.51
CA THR A 12 -12.50 -26.41 -11.47
C THR A 12 -11.24 -25.68 -11.01
N SER A 13 -10.76 -25.97 -9.78
CA SER A 13 -9.58 -25.35 -9.18
C SER A 13 -8.88 -26.30 -8.23
N ALA A 14 -7.59 -26.11 -8.05
CA ALA A 14 -6.78 -26.72 -7.01
C ALA A 14 -5.78 -25.69 -6.48
N GLN A 15 -5.21 -25.97 -5.30
CA GLN A 15 -4.19 -25.09 -4.68
C GLN A 15 -2.96 -25.92 -4.35
N ILE A 16 -1.80 -25.30 -4.53
CA ILE A 16 -0.52 -25.81 -4.09
C ILE A 16 0.13 -24.79 -3.18
N GLU A 17 0.66 -25.24 -2.05
CA GLU A 17 1.45 -24.40 -1.16
C GLU A 17 2.93 -24.53 -1.53
N VAL A 18 3.55 -23.39 -1.82
CA VAL A 18 4.97 -23.29 -2.10
C VAL A 18 5.64 -22.60 -0.93
N THR A 19 6.46 -23.34 -0.19
CA THR A 19 7.26 -22.80 0.92
C THR A 19 8.67 -22.53 0.44
N LEU A 20 9.07 -21.27 0.50
CA LEU A 20 10.46 -20.87 0.27
C LEU A 20 11.25 -21.08 1.56
N THR A 21 12.26 -21.91 1.52
CA THR A 21 13.18 -22.17 2.64
C THR A 21 14.59 -21.70 2.29
N PRO A 22 14.81 -20.40 2.08
CA PRO A 22 16.17 -19.92 1.84
C PRO A 22 16.99 -20.11 3.09
N SER A 23 18.21 -20.61 2.95
CA SER A 23 19.19 -20.43 4.00
C SER A 23 19.48 -18.94 4.16
N ALA A 24 19.54 -18.46 5.40
CA ALA A 24 19.77 -17.05 5.66
C ALA A 24 21.11 -16.52 5.11
N SER A 25 22.04 -17.43 4.80
CA SER A 25 23.34 -17.14 4.18
C SER A 25 23.27 -16.95 2.66
N ASP A 26 22.21 -17.42 2.01
CA ASP A 26 22.16 -17.49 0.54
C ASP A 26 21.56 -16.22 -0.10
N LEU A 27 20.92 -15.39 0.72
CA LEU A 27 20.32 -14.14 0.26
C LEU A 27 21.06 -12.93 0.85
N GLU A 28 21.42 -12.01 -0.01
CA GLU A 28 21.98 -10.72 0.42
C GLU A 28 20.89 -9.78 0.91
N TYR A 29 21.20 -8.95 1.90
CA TYR A 29 20.32 -7.87 2.32
C TYR A 29 20.13 -6.85 1.19
N VAL A 30 18.96 -6.22 1.16
CA VAL A 30 18.64 -5.14 0.22
C VAL A 30 18.64 -5.59 -1.25
N THR A 31 18.71 -6.90 -1.48
CA THR A 31 18.66 -7.50 -2.82
C THR A 31 17.30 -8.19 -3.00
N THR A 32 16.66 -7.93 -4.14
CA THR A 32 15.43 -8.61 -4.53
C THR A 32 15.76 -9.73 -5.49
N TYR A 33 15.35 -10.93 -5.14
CA TYR A 33 15.48 -12.13 -5.98
C TYR A 33 14.16 -12.42 -6.66
N MET A 34 14.21 -12.75 -7.92
CA MET A 34 13.07 -13.28 -8.66
C MET A 34 13.08 -14.80 -8.61
N VAL A 35 11.99 -15.38 -8.18
CA VAL A 35 11.78 -16.84 -8.15
C VAL A 35 10.68 -17.16 -9.15
N PRO A 36 11.03 -17.53 -10.39
CA PRO A 36 10.04 -17.93 -11.38
C PRO A 36 9.52 -19.33 -11.09
N LEU A 37 8.22 -19.51 -11.17
CA LEU A 37 7.56 -20.82 -11.22
C LEU A 37 6.94 -20.99 -12.59
N GLN A 38 7.19 -22.15 -13.20
CA GLN A 38 6.60 -22.53 -14.47
C GLN A 38 5.59 -23.68 -14.25
N ALA A 39 4.43 -23.55 -14.85
CA ALA A 39 3.41 -24.59 -14.84
C ALA A 39 3.51 -25.45 -16.11
N GLU A 40 3.53 -26.76 -15.95
CA GLU A 40 3.50 -27.71 -17.06
C GLU A 40 2.31 -28.66 -16.90
N ALA A 41 1.58 -28.90 -17.98
CA ALA A 41 0.50 -29.87 -17.98
C ALA A 41 1.06 -31.27 -18.13
N GLN A 42 0.71 -32.17 -17.18
CA GLN A 42 1.12 -33.61 -17.23
C GLN A 42 0.02 -34.52 -17.78
N THR A 43 -1.20 -33.99 -17.91
CA THR A 43 -2.34 -34.78 -18.40
C THR A 43 -2.50 -34.56 -19.91
N GLU A 44 -2.60 -35.66 -20.66
CA GLU A 44 -2.82 -35.60 -22.11
C GLU A 44 -4.11 -34.82 -22.44
N GLY A 45 -4.02 -33.91 -23.41
CA GLY A 45 -5.13 -33.09 -23.85
C GLY A 45 -5.37 -31.83 -23.00
N ILE A 46 -4.59 -31.60 -21.94
CA ILE A 46 -4.59 -30.40 -21.16
C ILE A 46 -3.45 -29.49 -21.63
N VAL A 47 -3.71 -28.20 -21.76
CA VAL A 47 -2.72 -27.19 -22.15
C VAL A 47 -2.75 -26.07 -21.12
N VAL A 48 -1.58 -25.64 -20.64
CA VAL A 48 -1.45 -24.41 -19.87
C VAL A 48 -1.50 -23.24 -20.86
N LYS A 49 -2.28 -22.22 -20.57
CA LYS A 49 -2.31 -21.01 -21.41
C LYS A 49 -1.01 -20.23 -21.22
N ASP A 50 -0.48 -19.64 -22.28
CA ASP A 50 0.79 -18.89 -22.30
C ASP A 50 0.86 -17.82 -21.20
N GLU A 51 -0.23 -17.09 -20.99
CA GLU A 51 -0.36 -16.04 -19.97
C GLU A 51 -0.43 -16.57 -18.51
N ALA A 52 -0.64 -17.87 -18.32
CA ALA A 52 -0.71 -18.53 -17.02
C ALA A 52 0.44 -19.52 -16.79
N GLU A 53 1.37 -19.63 -17.73
CA GLU A 53 2.48 -20.59 -17.67
C GLU A 53 3.50 -20.23 -16.60
N TYR A 54 3.69 -18.91 -16.36
CA TYR A 54 4.69 -18.41 -15.45
C TYR A 54 4.07 -17.59 -14.33
N VAL A 55 4.60 -17.77 -13.12
CA VAL A 55 4.32 -16.93 -11.97
C VAL A 55 5.63 -16.54 -11.31
N ASP A 56 5.92 -15.26 -11.23
CA ASP A 56 7.13 -14.75 -10.63
C ASP A 56 6.87 -14.27 -9.20
N PHE A 57 7.68 -14.76 -8.27
CA PHE A 57 7.70 -14.27 -6.91
C PHE A 57 8.94 -13.40 -6.70
N LEU A 58 8.72 -12.21 -6.12
CA LEU A 58 9.82 -11.36 -5.69
C LEU A 58 10.10 -11.62 -4.22
N VAL A 59 11.30 -12.06 -3.92
CA VAL A 59 11.75 -12.41 -2.57
C VAL A 59 12.88 -11.48 -2.17
N SER A 60 12.71 -10.80 -1.04
CA SER A 60 13.76 -9.96 -0.46
C SER A 60 14.07 -10.42 0.96
N ARG A 61 15.36 -10.45 1.30
CA ARG A 61 15.77 -10.69 2.68
C ARG A 61 15.52 -9.42 3.50
N ILE A 62 14.59 -9.50 4.43
CA ILE A 62 14.34 -8.44 5.40
C ILE A 62 14.91 -8.90 6.72
N GLY A 63 15.84 -8.11 7.28
CA GLY A 63 16.38 -8.42 8.61
C GLY A 63 15.33 -8.20 9.71
N SER A 64 15.45 -8.94 10.82
CA SER A 64 14.65 -8.69 12.00
C SER A 64 15.22 -7.50 12.78
N LYS A 65 14.65 -6.33 12.62
CA LYS A 65 14.96 -5.17 13.47
C LYS A 65 14.11 -5.17 14.72
N LYS A 66 14.70 -4.87 15.87
CA LYS A 66 13.96 -4.62 17.11
C LYS A 66 13.29 -3.24 17.10
N ILE A 67 13.93 -2.26 16.47
CA ILE A 67 13.44 -0.88 16.32
C ILE A 67 12.98 -0.72 14.88
N ARG A 68 11.80 -0.13 14.69
CA ARG A 68 11.26 0.24 13.38
C ARG A 68 11.43 1.74 13.21
N ASN A 69 11.96 2.13 12.05
CA ASN A 69 12.18 3.52 11.70
C ASN A 69 11.20 3.92 10.60
N ILE A 70 10.36 4.90 10.89
CA ILE A 70 9.41 5.47 9.93
C ILE A 70 9.85 6.90 9.66
N CYS A 71 9.94 7.28 8.39
CA CYS A 71 10.28 8.61 7.97
C CYS A 71 9.10 9.29 7.28
N TYR A 72 8.70 10.45 7.77
CA TYR A 72 7.77 11.35 7.09
C TYR A 72 8.58 12.24 6.15
N PHE A 73 8.29 12.15 4.86
CA PHE A 73 8.95 12.93 3.83
C PHE A 73 8.07 14.11 3.43
N GLU A 74 8.57 15.32 3.66
CA GLU A 74 7.98 16.53 3.06
C GLU A 74 8.26 16.54 1.56
N VAL A 75 7.31 16.00 0.81
CA VAL A 75 7.47 15.72 -0.63
C VAL A 75 7.54 16.98 -1.50
N ASN A 76 7.23 18.15 -0.93
CA ASN A 76 7.42 19.42 -1.63
C ASN A 76 8.90 19.80 -1.74
N ASP A 77 9.72 19.32 -0.82
CA ASP A 77 11.15 19.67 -0.71
C ASP A 77 12.08 18.47 -0.94
N CYS A 78 11.61 17.25 -0.74
CA CYS A 78 12.45 16.07 -0.73
C CYS A 78 11.90 14.95 -1.62
N ASN A 79 12.81 14.27 -2.35
CA ASN A 79 12.47 13.06 -3.07
C ASN A 79 12.50 11.85 -2.11
N PRO A 80 11.37 11.15 -1.89
CA PRO A 80 11.31 10.00 -0.99
C PRO A 80 12.22 8.83 -1.43
N LEU A 81 12.57 8.75 -2.71
CA LEU A 81 13.49 7.74 -3.23
C LEU A 81 14.88 7.81 -2.55
N ASN A 82 15.27 8.96 -2.03
CA ASN A 82 16.53 9.11 -1.28
C ASN A 82 16.60 8.19 -0.04
N ALA A 83 15.46 7.70 0.45
CA ALA A 83 15.43 6.78 1.60
C ALA A 83 16.18 5.46 1.35
N ILE A 84 16.32 5.03 0.09
CA ILE A 84 17.07 3.80 -0.23
C ILE A 84 18.57 3.89 0.01
N GLU A 85 19.12 5.10 0.06
CA GLU A 85 20.54 5.33 0.29
C GLU A 85 20.96 5.15 1.77
N TYR A 86 19.98 5.14 2.68
CA TYR A 86 20.24 4.98 4.10
C TYR A 86 20.27 3.50 4.47
N ILE A 87 21.49 2.95 4.53
CA ILE A 87 21.74 1.55 4.86
C ILE A 87 22.48 1.46 6.20
N LEU A 88 22.02 0.58 7.08
CA LEU A 88 22.67 0.25 8.35
C LEU A 88 22.83 -1.26 8.45
N ASP A 89 24.04 -1.73 8.66
CA ASP A 89 24.38 -3.16 8.75
C ASP A 89 23.84 -3.99 7.58
N GLY A 90 23.94 -3.42 6.36
CA GLY A 90 23.49 -4.08 5.13
C GLY A 90 21.96 -4.11 4.93
N GLN A 91 21.19 -3.41 5.79
CA GLN A 91 19.74 -3.34 5.71
C GLN A 91 19.28 -1.90 5.52
N PRO A 92 18.09 -1.67 4.91
CA PRO A 92 17.52 -0.34 4.87
C PRO A 92 17.37 0.22 6.29
N PHE A 93 17.78 1.46 6.49
CA PHE A 93 17.62 2.13 7.78
C PHE A 93 16.13 2.35 8.08
N PHE A 94 15.38 2.82 7.08
CA PHE A 94 13.94 3.01 7.19
C PHE A 94 13.17 1.72 6.89
N ASP A 95 12.13 1.44 7.67
CA ASP A 95 11.17 0.36 7.44
C ASP A 95 9.94 0.85 6.67
N ALA A 96 9.65 2.14 6.78
CA ALA A 96 8.58 2.80 6.03
C ALA A 96 8.92 4.26 5.74
N VAL A 97 8.44 4.74 4.61
CA VAL A 97 8.35 6.15 4.27
C VAL A 97 6.89 6.55 4.17
N VAL A 98 6.57 7.70 4.68
CA VAL A 98 5.24 8.31 4.63
C VAL A 98 5.34 9.57 3.77
N LEU A 99 4.62 9.58 2.65
CA LEU A 99 4.55 10.71 1.75
C LEU A 99 3.66 11.78 2.38
N PHE A 100 4.24 12.89 2.77
CA PHE A 100 3.54 13.96 3.48
C PHE A 100 3.34 15.16 2.55
N ALA A 101 2.09 15.50 2.14
CA ALA A 101 0.89 14.73 2.37
C ALA A 101 -0.15 14.97 1.26
N GLY A 102 -1.06 14.04 1.08
CA GLY A 102 -2.35 14.33 0.47
C GLY A 102 -3.28 14.99 1.50
N ASN A 103 -4.39 15.55 1.05
CA ASN A 103 -5.31 16.26 1.94
C ASN A 103 -6.73 15.70 1.86
N ILE A 104 -7.43 15.67 3.00
CA ILE A 104 -8.87 15.46 3.00
C ILE A 104 -9.58 16.77 2.71
N ASN A 105 -10.43 16.82 1.68
CA ASN A 105 -11.17 17.99 1.25
C ASN A 105 -12.64 17.69 0.94
N TRP A 106 -13.45 18.75 0.95
CA TRP A 106 -14.85 18.70 0.52
C TRP A 106 -15.03 19.33 -0.86
N ASP A 107 -15.57 18.58 -1.79
CA ASP A 107 -16.01 19.09 -3.09
C ASP A 107 -17.50 19.47 -3.02
N ALA A 108 -17.76 20.78 -2.93
CA ALA A 108 -19.13 21.28 -2.85
C ALA A 108 -19.95 21.05 -4.14
N SER A 109 -19.29 20.94 -5.29
CA SER A 109 -19.94 20.71 -6.58
C SER A 109 -20.40 19.28 -6.74
N LYS A 110 -19.63 18.33 -6.24
CA LYS A 110 -19.92 16.89 -6.28
C LYS A 110 -20.56 16.37 -5.00
N GLN A 111 -20.69 17.23 -3.98
CA GLN A 111 -21.22 16.87 -2.66
C GLN A 111 -20.53 15.62 -2.08
N LYS A 112 -19.18 15.62 -2.12
CA LYS A 112 -18.38 14.50 -1.62
C LYS A 112 -17.09 14.95 -0.93
N VAL A 113 -16.67 14.15 0.04
CA VAL A 113 -15.29 14.20 0.56
C VAL A 113 -14.39 13.45 -0.40
N TYR A 114 -13.17 13.95 -0.61
CA TYR A 114 -12.20 13.34 -1.51
C TYR A 114 -10.78 13.59 -1.04
N MET A 115 -9.85 12.78 -1.51
CA MET A 115 -8.42 13.00 -1.34
C MET A 115 -7.93 13.97 -2.42
N ASN A 116 -7.38 15.08 -1.98
CA ASN A 116 -6.75 16.09 -2.82
C ASN A 116 -5.23 15.93 -2.76
N ALA A 117 -4.60 15.62 -3.88
CA ALA A 117 -3.16 15.62 -4.03
C ALA A 117 -2.71 16.98 -4.57
N ASN A 118 -1.74 17.62 -3.92
CA ASN A 118 -1.06 18.74 -4.52
C ASN A 118 -0.20 18.28 -5.72
N PRO A 119 0.30 19.17 -6.58
CA PRO A 119 1.05 18.77 -7.78
C PRO A 119 2.26 17.85 -7.51
N ASN A 120 2.96 18.05 -6.37
CA ASN A 120 4.13 17.25 -6.03
C ASN A 120 3.72 15.83 -5.59
N VAL A 121 2.70 15.70 -4.75
CA VAL A 121 2.12 14.40 -4.38
C VAL A 121 1.60 13.69 -5.62
N GLN A 122 0.83 14.38 -6.47
CA GLN A 122 0.29 13.77 -7.69
C GLN A 122 1.41 13.30 -8.62
N ALA A 123 2.48 14.08 -8.79
CA ALA A 123 3.61 13.70 -9.62
C ALA A 123 4.31 12.42 -9.10
N LEU A 124 4.43 12.25 -7.78
CA LEU A 124 4.96 11.02 -7.20
C LEU A 124 4.05 9.82 -7.45
N LEU A 125 2.75 9.99 -7.31
CA LEU A 125 1.78 8.95 -7.55
C LEU A 125 1.76 8.53 -9.02
N ASP A 126 1.71 9.49 -9.94
CA ASP A 126 1.71 9.24 -11.40
C ASP A 126 3.00 8.56 -11.88
N ASN A 127 4.12 8.79 -11.20
CA ASN A 127 5.40 8.15 -11.48
C ASN A 127 5.75 7.06 -10.45
N SER A 128 4.74 6.41 -9.87
CA SER A 128 4.90 5.42 -8.79
C SER A 128 5.91 4.32 -9.14
N GLU A 129 5.90 3.81 -10.38
CA GLU A 129 6.81 2.74 -10.81
C GLU A 129 8.29 3.15 -10.72
N GLU A 130 8.61 4.41 -11.01
CA GLU A 130 9.99 4.91 -11.00
C GLU A 130 10.41 5.45 -9.63
N LEU A 131 9.49 6.07 -8.89
CA LEU A 131 9.82 6.84 -7.70
C LEU A 131 9.45 6.12 -6.39
N LEU A 132 8.45 5.23 -6.40
CA LEU A 132 7.95 4.59 -5.19
C LEU A 132 8.22 3.08 -5.16
N GLN A 133 8.05 2.38 -6.28
CA GLN A 133 8.27 0.93 -6.30
C GLN A 133 9.73 0.50 -6.02
N PRO A 134 10.78 1.28 -6.35
CA PRO A 134 12.13 0.93 -5.91
C PRO A 134 12.28 0.85 -4.38
N LEU A 135 11.59 1.72 -3.63
CA LEU A 135 11.55 1.64 -2.15
C LEU A 135 10.97 0.31 -1.69
N ARG A 136 9.82 -0.07 -2.26
CA ARG A 136 9.14 -1.33 -1.92
C ARG A 136 9.97 -2.55 -2.28
N LYS A 137 10.67 -2.53 -3.42
CA LYS A 137 11.63 -3.58 -3.84
C LYS A 137 12.79 -3.73 -2.85
N LYS A 138 13.15 -2.66 -2.14
CA LYS A 138 14.14 -2.68 -1.05
C LYS A 138 13.54 -3.07 0.32
N GLY A 139 12.26 -3.38 0.40
CA GLY A 139 11.59 -3.74 1.64
C GLY A 139 11.15 -2.56 2.50
N ILE A 140 11.21 -1.34 1.96
CA ILE A 140 10.71 -0.13 2.62
C ILE A 140 9.25 0.04 2.23
N LYS A 141 8.34 0.08 3.20
CA LYS A 141 6.92 0.34 2.93
C LYS A 141 6.71 1.79 2.53
N VAL A 142 5.75 2.01 1.62
CA VAL A 142 5.38 3.35 1.16
C VAL A 142 3.93 3.61 1.53
N LEU A 143 3.70 4.63 2.37
CA LEU A 143 2.39 5.08 2.80
C LEU A 143 2.14 6.50 2.29
N LEU A 144 0.87 6.81 2.01
CA LEU A 144 0.43 8.19 1.78
C LEU A 144 -0.20 8.70 3.07
N ASP A 145 0.25 9.82 3.56
CA ASP A 145 -0.41 10.52 4.67
C ASP A 145 -1.57 11.37 4.19
N ILE A 146 -2.61 11.45 5.00
CA ILE A 146 -3.79 12.28 4.76
C ILE A 146 -3.91 13.32 5.85
N LEU A 147 -3.71 14.56 5.47
CA LEU A 147 -3.71 15.73 6.34
C LEU A 147 -5.00 16.55 6.17
N GLY A 148 -5.48 17.18 7.21
CA GLY A 148 -6.52 18.22 7.11
C GLY A 148 -6.05 19.43 6.29
N ASN A 149 -6.98 20.22 5.75
CA ASN A 149 -6.63 21.33 4.84
C ASN A 149 -7.47 22.59 5.09
N HIS A 150 -7.65 22.99 6.34
CA HIS A 150 -8.51 24.13 6.71
C HIS A 150 -9.95 24.05 6.16
N ASP A 151 -10.34 22.86 5.76
CA ASP A 151 -11.63 22.52 5.16
C ASP A 151 -12.63 22.06 6.22
N GLN A 152 -13.90 21.95 5.84
CA GLN A 152 -14.95 21.40 6.72
C GLN A 152 -14.81 19.89 6.93
N ALA A 153 -14.13 19.19 6.02
CA ALA A 153 -13.81 17.78 6.16
C ALA A 153 -12.59 17.60 7.07
N GLY A 154 -12.58 16.50 7.80
CA GLY A 154 -11.48 16.11 8.67
C GLY A 154 -11.59 14.64 9.05
N ILE A 155 -10.48 14.07 9.46
CA ILE A 155 -10.32 12.64 9.73
C ILE A 155 -11.27 12.17 10.82
N ALA A 156 -11.41 12.96 11.89
CA ALA A 156 -12.27 12.63 13.03
C ALA A 156 -13.74 13.07 12.85
N GLY A 157 -14.10 13.74 11.74
CA GLY A 157 -15.40 14.38 11.57
C GLY A 157 -16.32 13.77 10.50
N LEU A 158 -15.98 12.59 9.98
CA LEU A 158 -16.83 11.89 9.02
C LEU A 158 -17.90 11.05 9.75
N SER A 159 -19.11 10.96 9.17
CA SER A 159 -20.11 9.98 9.61
C SER A 159 -19.67 8.55 9.31
N ASP A 160 -20.35 7.54 9.84
CA ASP A 160 -20.08 6.14 9.53
C ASP A 160 -20.12 5.87 8.01
N TRP A 161 -21.11 6.46 7.35
CA TRP A 161 -21.23 6.38 5.89
C TRP A 161 -20.09 7.15 5.19
N GLY A 162 -19.74 8.35 5.68
CA GLY A 162 -18.62 9.14 5.18
C GLY A 162 -17.29 8.40 5.29
N CYS A 163 -17.04 7.75 6.43
CA CYS A 163 -15.86 6.90 6.64
C CYS A 163 -15.83 5.74 5.65
N GLU A 164 -16.95 5.07 5.40
CA GLU A 164 -17.04 3.98 4.43
C GLU A 164 -16.72 4.46 3.00
N GLN A 165 -17.28 5.59 2.58
CA GLN A 165 -17.05 6.09 1.21
C GLN A 165 -15.63 6.59 1.01
N PHE A 166 -15.11 7.37 1.96
CA PHE A 166 -13.74 7.89 1.87
C PHE A 166 -12.70 6.78 2.07
N GLY A 167 -12.96 5.83 2.96
CA GLY A 167 -12.10 4.65 3.12
C GLY A 167 -11.97 3.84 1.85
N LYS A 168 -13.07 3.63 1.10
CA LYS A 168 -13.02 2.98 -0.22
C LYS A 168 -12.18 3.75 -1.24
N GLU A 169 -12.29 5.09 -1.25
CA GLU A 169 -11.46 5.92 -2.13
C GLU A 169 -9.98 5.77 -1.78
N LEU A 170 -9.62 5.82 -0.50
CA LEU A 170 -8.24 5.66 -0.05
C LEU A 170 -7.69 4.25 -0.34
N ALA A 171 -8.51 3.22 -0.13
CA ALA A 171 -8.13 1.85 -0.49
C ALA A 171 -7.88 1.70 -2.00
N GLN A 172 -8.73 2.31 -2.83
CA GLN A 172 -8.53 2.32 -4.28
C GLN A 172 -7.25 3.05 -4.69
N ILE A 173 -6.93 4.17 -4.05
CA ILE A 173 -5.65 4.89 -4.25
C ILE A 173 -4.46 3.97 -3.92
N CYS A 174 -4.52 3.23 -2.82
CA CYS A 174 -3.47 2.27 -2.50
C CYS A 174 -3.30 1.20 -3.58
N LEU A 175 -4.39 0.70 -4.15
CA LEU A 175 -4.34 -0.29 -5.23
C LEU A 175 -3.80 0.30 -6.52
N ASP A 176 -4.31 1.46 -6.95
CA ASP A 176 -3.95 2.10 -8.21
C ASP A 176 -2.46 2.48 -8.26
N TYR A 177 -1.93 2.97 -7.15
CA TYR A 177 -0.53 3.43 -7.06
C TYR A 177 0.39 2.44 -6.34
N LYS A 178 -0.11 1.25 -5.99
CA LYS A 178 0.65 0.18 -5.33
C LYS A 178 1.32 0.65 -4.03
N LEU A 179 0.57 1.36 -3.20
CA LEU A 179 1.02 1.78 -1.87
C LEU A 179 0.79 0.68 -0.83
N ASP A 180 1.52 0.74 0.28
CA ASP A 180 1.38 -0.22 1.38
C ASP A 180 0.35 0.20 2.42
N GLY A 181 -0.17 1.42 2.34
CA GLY A 181 -1.20 1.90 3.25
C GLY A 181 -1.33 3.42 3.30
N ILE A 182 -2.15 3.86 4.24
CA ILE A 182 -2.48 5.25 4.50
C ILE A 182 -2.05 5.61 5.93
N GLY A 183 -1.44 6.79 6.08
CA GLY A 183 -1.29 7.49 7.34
C GLY A 183 -2.41 8.52 7.51
N PHE A 184 -2.67 8.93 8.73
CA PHE A 184 -3.62 9.99 9.04
C PHE A 184 -3.02 10.97 10.02
N ASP A 185 -3.05 12.25 9.65
CA ASP A 185 -2.65 13.38 10.49
C ASP A 185 -3.82 14.37 10.59
N ASP A 186 -4.46 14.41 11.75
CA ASP A 186 -5.68 15.21 11.94
C ASP A 186 -5.36 16.63 12.43
N GLU A 187 -4.64 17.36 11.61
CA GLU A 187 -4.36 18.78 11.82
C GLU A 187 -5.18 19.66 10.86
N TYR A 188 -5.34 20.91 11.21
CA TYR A 188 -5.96 21.98 10.41
C TYR A 188 -7.43 21.77 10.00
N SER A 189 -8.05 20.66 10.36
CA SER A 189 -9.48 20.41 10.08
C SER A 189 -10.38 21.34 10.88
N ARG A 190 -11.44 21.85 10.27
CA ARG A 190 -12.34 22.84 10.91
C ARG A 190 -13.66 22.26 11.39
N TYR A 191 -14.05 21.08 10.93
CA TYR A 191 -15.19 20.28 11.42
C TYR A 191 -16.55 20.99 11.43
N TYR A 192 -16.82 21.92 10.52
CA TYR A 192 -18.12 22.57 10.41
C TYR A 192 -19.04 21.93 9.36
N GLY A 193 -18.63 20.80 8.79
CA GLY A 193 -19.41 20.07 7.81
C GLY A 193 -20.73 19.57 8.38
N SER A 194 -21.74 19.50 7.54
CA SER A 194 -23.07 19.02 7.89
C SER A 194 -23.65 18.12 6.80
N GLY A 195 -24.69 17.38 7.15
CA GLY A 195 -25.34 16.45 6.24
C GLY A 195 -24.73 15.05 6.28
N LYS A 196 -25.01 14.24 5.27
CA LYS A 196 -24.77 12.79 5.27
C LYS A 196 -23.30 12.40 5.48
N TRP A 197 -22.36 13.20 5.03
CA TRP A 197 -20.94 12.92 5.09
C TRP A 197 -20.31 13.12 6.47
N PHE A 198 -20.92 13.95 7.31
CA PHE A 198 -20.29 14.50 8.49
C PHE A 198 -20.94 14.04 9.79
N ALA A 199 -20.14 13.98 10.84
CA ALA A 199 -20.55 13.79 12.22
C ALA A 199 -19.77 14.76 13.11
N GLY A 200 -20.14 14.85 14.37
CA GLY A 200 -19.32 15.56 15.35
C GLY A 200 -17.95 14.88 15.49
N PRO A 201 -16.84 15.65 15.54
CA PRO A 201 -15.50 15.06 15.59
C PRO A 201 -15.32 14.23 16.87
N SER A 202 -14.76 13.04 16.70
CA SER A 202 -14.50 12.12 17.81
C SER A 202 -13.41 11.10 17.48
N SER A 203 -12.75 10.58 18.49
CA SER A 203 -11.79 9.48 18.35
C SER A 203 -12.44 8.21 17.77
N GLN A 204 -13.74 8.03 18.01
CA GLN A 204 -14.49 6.91 17.45
C GLN A 204 -14.63 7.01 15.94
N GLN A 205 -14.89 8.21 15.40
CA GLN A 205 -14.97 8.41 13.95
C GLN A 205 -13.61 8.31 13.29
N ALA A 206 -12.55 8.81 13.92
CA ALA A 206 -11.19 8.60 13.43
C ALA A 206 -10.85 7.08 13.36
N ALA A 207 -11.14 6.33 14.42
CA ALA A 207 -10.97 4.87 14.43
C ALA A 207 -11.83 4.16 13.39
N ARG A 208 -13.06 4.66 13.16
CA ARG A 208 -13.95 4.13 12.12
C ARG A 208 -13.36 4.33 10.73
N LEU A 209 -12.80 5.50 10.42
CA LEU A 209 -12.13 5.75 9.14
C LEU A 209 -10.95 4.80 8.94
N CYS A 210 -10.08 4.64 9.93
CA CYS A 210 -8.98 3.67 9.87
C CYS A 210 -9.47 2.25 9.57
N TYR A 211 -10.57 1.83 10.20
CA TYR A 211 -11.15 0.51 9.98
C TYR A 211 -11.68 0.34 8.57
N GLU A 212 -12.41 1.32 8.05
CA GLU A 212 -12.98 1.27 6.70
C GLU A 212 -11.92 1.32 5.60
N THR A 213 -10.83 2.07 5.82
CA THR A 213 -9.70 2.14 4.88
C THR A 213 -8.94 0.81 4.82
N LYS A 214 -8.95 0.03 5.91
CA LYS A 214 -8.24 -1.26 5.98
C LYS A 214 -9.01 -2.43 5.34
N LYS A 215 -10.32 -2.32 5.16
CA LYS A 215 -11.15 -3.37 4.55
C LYS A 215 -10.77 -3.66 3.12
#